data_66e06a0eb36f82819d0d139dfd1a9c36
#
_entry.id   66e06a0eb36f82819d0d139dfd1a9c36
#
_cell.length_a   1.000
_cell.length_b   1.000
_cell.length_c   1.000
_cell.angle_alpha   90.00
_cell.angle_beta   90.00
_cell.angle_gamma   90.00
#
_symmetry.space_group_name_H-M   'P 1'
#
loop_
_entity.id
_entity.type
_entity.pdbx_description
1 polymer ?
#
loop_
_entity_poly.entity_id
_entity_poly.type
_entity_poly.pdbx_seq_one_letter_code
_entity_poly.pdbx_strand_id
1 'polypeptide(L)'
;MIAKASTISHGANAIRYSVNKDRTDTVKANLLPDDISPEAMYGRMMLVQKMFAEKINKGRPLGRNVIRIEISPAEEESQNWKMDDWVHLANEFIHVFDSIDLSEKTKRASSKQTNLKGSQYIVALHRDSKSRILHLHIDANRVDMDGKINDSHKIGKRAVMAANIINERRGWVQSEEIGIQHRQEITNYCMKILREMDKFSWQ
;
A
#
# COMPACT_ATOMS: atom_id res chain seq x y z
N MET A 1 10.63 4.30 -7.04
CA MET A 1 9.55 4.00 -6.04
C MET A 1 9.09 2.56 -6.18
N ILE A 2 8.83 1.86 -5.06
CA ILE A 2 8.16 0.55 -5.03
C ILE A 2 6.81 0.65 -4.32
N ALA A 3 5.87 -0.22 -4.67
CA ALA A 3 4.59 -0.31 -3.98
C ALA A 3 4.13 -1.75 -3.80
N LYS A 4 3.45 -2.01 -2.69
CA LYS A 4 2.81 -3.30 -2.35
C LYS A 4 1.37 -3.04 -1.95
N ALA A 5 0.48 -3.98 -2.25
CA ALA A 5 -0.88 -3.96 -1.74
C ALA A 5 -1.35 -5.36 -1.37
N SER A 6 -2.13 -5.44 -0.31
CA SER A 6 -2.79 -6.64 0.16
C SER A 6 -4.13 -6.31 0.78
N THR A 7 -4.95 -7.33 1.01
CA THR A 7 -6.14 -7.19 1.85
C THR A 7 -5.94 -7.91 3.17
N ILE A 8 -6.41 -7.31 4.24
CA ILE A 8 -6.21 -7.79 5.60
C ILE A 8 -7.54 -7.95 6.33
N SER A 9 -7.58 -8.85 7.32
CA SER A 9 -8.74 -9.12 8.18
C SER A 9 -8.67 -8.39 9.54
N HIS A 10 -7.48 -7.91 9.93
CA HIS A 10 -7.24 -7.26 11.20
C HIS A 10 -7.09 -5.74 11.05
N GLY A 11 -8.10 -5.09 10.43
CA GLY A 11 -8.06 -3.68 10.08
C GLY A 11 -7.81 -2.74 11.28
N ALA A 12 -8.41 -3.04 12.45
CA ALA A 12 -8.16 -2.24 13.65
C ALA A 12 -6.69 -2.19 14.06
N ASN A 13 -5.99 -3.34 14.02
CA ASN A 13 -4.56 -3.41 14.33
C ASN A 13 -3.72 -2.69 13.28
N ALA A 14 -4.12 -2.78 12.01
CA ALA A 14 -3.44 -2.10 10.93
C ALA A 14 -3.52 -0.58 11.09
N ILE A 15 -4.72 -0.05 11.31
CA ILE A 15 -4.93 1.40 11.51
C ILE A 15 -4.19 1.88 12.77
N ARG A 16 -4.26 1.12 13.88
CA ARG A 16 -3.50 1.45 15.10
C ARG A 16 -1.99 1.52 14.83
N TYR A 17 -1.47 0.58 14.06
CA TYR A 17 -0.06 0.59 13.67
C TYR A 17 0.26 1.80 12.78
N SER A 18 -0.58 2.09 11.80
CA SER A 18 -0.36 3.18 10.84
C SER A 18 -0.42 4.57 11.48
N VAL A 19 -1.24 4.77 12.55
CA VAL A 19 -1.37 6.09 13.22
C VAL A 19 -0.71 6.14 14.60
N ASN A 20 0.26 5.26 14.86
CA ASN A 20 1.02 5.29 16.11
C ASN A 20 1.90 6.54 16.16
N LYS A 21 1.48 7.53 16.99
CA LYS A 21 2.09 8.88 17.09
C LYS A 21 3.60 8.88 17.39
N ASP A 22 4.11 7.82 18.00
CA ASP A 22 5.55 7.75 18.34
C ASP A 22 6.44 7.45 17.12
N ARG A 23 5.87 6.99 16.01
CA ARG A 23 6.61 6.49 14.85
C ARG A 23 6.12 7.01 13.51
N THR A 24 5.00 7.71 13.50
CA THR A 24 4.30 8.05 12.26
C THR A 24 3.73 9.46 12.32
N ASP A 25 3.64 10.08 11.15
CA ASP A 25 2.88 11.30 10.95
C ASP A 25 1.63 10.95 10.12
N THR A 26 0.45 11.31 10.61
CA THR A 26 -0.76 11.21 9.78
C THR A 26 -0.68 12.23 8.66
N VAL A 27 -0.67 11.75 7.43
CA VAL A 27 -0.57 12.59 6.22
C VAL A 27 -1.94 13.07 5.80
N LYS A 28 -2.93 12.16 5.82
CA LYS A 28 -4.30 12.45 5.37
C LYS A 28 -5.28 11.40 5.88
N ALA A 29 -6.47 11.86 6.28
CA ALA A 29 -7.66 11.01 6.40
C ALA A 29 -8.67 11.39 5.30
N ASN A 30 -9.38 10.44 4.74
CA ASN A 30 -10.40 10.64 3.72
C ASN A 30 -11.73 10.07 4.20
N LEU A 31 -12.77 10.90 4.22
CA LEU A 31 -14.11 10.53 4.68
C LEU A 31 -14.12 9.94 6.11
N LEU A 32 -13.13 10.32 6.89
CA LEU A 32 -12.96 10.00 8.31
C LEU A 32 -12.56 11.29 9.05
N PRO A 33 -13.04 11.54 10.26
CA PRO A 33 -12.52 12.62 11.11
C PRO A 33 -11.06 12.35 11.52
N ASP A 34 -10.27 13.40 11.63
CA ASP A 34 -8.84 13.31 11.97
C ASP A 34 -8.61 13.16 13.48
N ASP A 35 -9.59 13.55 14.29
CA ASP A 35 -9.53 13.69 15.75
C ASP A 35 -10.07 12.48 16.53
N ILE A 36 -10.38 11.38 15.85
CA ILE A 36 -10.90 10.16 16.47
C ILE A 36 -9.84 9.07 16.62
N SER A 37 -10.05 8.16 17.57
CA SER A 37 -9.13 7.04 17.80
C SER A 37 -9.06 6.08 16.61
N PRO A 38 -7.96 5.32 16.45
CA PRO A 38 -7.84 4.28 15.43
C PRO A 38 -8.98 3.26 15.45
N GLU A 39 -9.46 2.91 16.65
CA GLU A 39 -10.58 1.99 16.84
C GLU A 39 -11.89 2.61 16.33
N ALA A 40 -12.10 3.91 16.57
CA ALA A 40 -13.28 4.62 16.08
C ALA A 40 -13.22 4.79 14.55
N MET A 41 -12.03 5.03 13.96
CA MET A 41 -11.83 5.06 12.51
C MET A 41 -12.21 3.72 11.89
N TYR A 42 -11.68 2.61 12.43
CA TYR A 42 -12.04 1.28 11.99
C TYR A 42 -13.53 0.97 12.19
N GLY A 43 -14.10 1.36 13.32
CA GLY A 43 -15.53 1.21 13.59
C GLY A 43 -16.40 1.88 12.52
N ARG A 44 -16.04 3.09 12.07
CA ARG A 44 -16.73 3.79 10.99
C ARG A 44 -16.61 3.05 9.65
N MET A 45 -15.45 2.49 9.33
CA MET A 45 -15.29 1.63 8.14
C MET A 45 -16.22 0.41 8.21
N MET A 46 -16.31 -0.22 9.39
CA MET A 46 -17.18 -1.39 9.58
C MET A 46 -18.67 -1.03 9.52
N LEU A 47 -19.06 0.17 9.95
CA LEU A 47 -20.44 0.64 9.80
C LEU A 47 -20.83 0.73 8.32
N VAL A 48 -20.00 1.31 7.46
CA VAL A 48 -20.25 1.35 6.01
C VAL A 48 -20.38 -0.07 5.43
N GLN A 49 -19.48 -0.98 5.78
CA GLN A 49 -19.58 -2.38 5.34
C GLN A 49 -20.86 -3.05 5.82
N LYS A 50 -21.28 -2.79 7.07
CA LYS A 50 -22.51 -3.32 7.62
C LYS A 50 -23.77 -2.77 6.93
N MET A 51 -23.78 -1.47 6.63
CA MET A 51 -24.90 -0.85 5.88
C MET A 51 -25.17 -1.51 4.54
N PHE A 52 -24.12 -1.96 3.88
CA PHE A 52 -24.22 -2.59 2.56
C PHE A 52 -24.06 -4.12 2.58
N ALA A 53 -24.06 -4.76 3.76
CA ALA A 53 -23.75 -6.19 3.90
C ALA A 53 -24.63 -7.10 3.04
N GLU A 54 -25.94 -6.83 2.94
CA GLU A 54 -26.85 -7.58 2.10
C GLU A 54 -26.46 -7.52 0.61
N LYS A 55 -26.15 -6.31 0.13
CA LYS A 55 -25.75 -6.07 -1.26
C LYS A 55 -24.41 -6.72 -1.61
N ILE A 56 -23.44 -6.67 -0.72
CA ILE A 56 -22.06 -7.04 -1.01
C ILE A 56 -21.72 -8.48 -0.67
N ASN A 57 -22.35 -9.09 0.34
CA ASN A 57 -22.00 -10.43 0.84
C ASN A 57 -23.16 -11.17 1.49
N LYS A 58 -24.40 -10.98 1.03
CA LYS A 58 -25.59 -11.66 1.55
C LYS A 58 -25.71 -11.55 3.08
N GLY A 59 -25.54 -10.35 3.61
CA GLY A 59 -25.63 -10.06 5.04
C GLY A 59 -24.40 -10.46 5.88
N ARG A 60 -23.40 -11.12 5.29
CA ARG A 60 -22.22 -11.59 6.01
C ARG A 60 -21.09 -10.53 5.98
N PRO A 61 -20.29 -10.41 7.05
CA PRO A 61 -19.11 -9.55 7.04
C PRO A 61 -18.07 -10.03 6.02
N LEU A 62 -17.28 -9.10 5.49
CA LEU A 62 -16.14 -9.45 4.65
C LEU A 62 -15.02 -10.04 5.51
N GLY A 63 -14.51 -11.20 5.16
CA GLY A 63 -13.38 -11.84 5.85
C GLY A 63 -12.09 -11.01 5.79
N ARG A 64 -11.85 -10.34 4.65
CA ARG A 64 -10.78 -9.34 4.47
C ARG A 64 -11.44 -8.01 4.16
N ASN A 65 -11.35 -7.07 5.08
CA ASN A 65 -12.18 -5.88 5.12
C ASN A 65 -11.43 -4.56 4.89
N VAL A 66 -10.10 -4.58 4.93
CA VAL A 66 -9.25 -3.41 4.68
C VAL A 66 -8.25 -3.74 3.57
N ILE A 67 -8.00 -2.77 2.71
CA ILE A 67 -6.90 -2.78 1.74
C ILE A 67 -5.75 -2.01 2.38
N ARG A 68 -4.61 -2.67 2.50
CA ARG A 68 -3.36 -2.06 2.93
C ARG A 68 -2.43 -1.88 1.76
N ILE A 69 -1.91 -0.67 1.59
CA ILE A 69 -0.93 -0.31 0.56
C ILE A 69 0.28 0.30 1.25
N GLU A 70 1.46 -0.09 0.80
CA GLU A 70 2.74 0.48 1.19
C GLU A 70 3.38 1.09 -0.04
N ILE A 71 3.86 2.33 0.07
CA ILE A 71 4.50 3.10 -1.02
C ILE A 71 5.81 3.63 -0.51
N SER A 72 6.92 3.25 -1.16
CA SER A 72 8.26 3.64 -0.76
C SER A 72 9.01 4.23 -1.95
N PRO A 73 9.13 5.57 -2.05
CA PRO A 73 10.09 6.21 -2.93
C PRO A 73 11.52 5.82 -2.52
N ALA A 74 12.49 5.94 -3.41
CA ALA A 74 13.89 5.83 -3.02
C ALA A 74 14.28 7.04 -2.15
N GLU A 75 15.34 6.90 -1.33
CA GLU A 75 15.78 7.97 -0.44
C GLU A 75 16.19 9.22 -1.23
N GLU A 76 16.91 9.03 -2.34
CA GLU A 76 17.34 10.09 -3.22
C GLU A 76 16.18 10.88 -3.84
N GLU A 77 15.04 10.22 -4.02
CA GLU A 77 13.83 10.82 -4.59
C GLU A 77 13.06 11.66 -3.57
N SER A 78 13.17 11.35 -2.27
CA SER A 78 12.29 11.89 -1.22
C SER A 78 13.00 12.57 -0.05
N GLN A 79 14.34 12.63 -0.02
CA GLN A 79 15.13 13.14 1.10
C GLN A 79 14.79 14.59 1.51
N ASN A 80 14.36 15.42 0.56
CA ASN A 80 14.06 16.84 0.79
C ASN A 80 12.55 17.12 0.85
N TRP A 81 11.70 16.08 0.90
CA TRP A 81 10.26 16.24 0.86
C TRP A 81 9.70 16.82 2.15
N LYS A 82 8.73 17.71 1.98
CA LYS A 82 7.85 18.21 3.03
C LYS A 82 6.56 17.39 3.07
N MET A 83 5.74 17.64 4.06
CA MET A 83 4.47 16.92 4.22
C MET A 83 3.58 17.04 2.99
N ASP A 84 3.53 18.19 2.35
CA ASP A 84 2.71 18.40 1.14
C ASP A 84 3.14 17.50 -0.03
N ASP A 85 4.43 17.21 -0.17
CA ASP A 85 4.94 16.30 -1.21
C ASP A 85 4.42 14.87 -0.99
N TRP A 86 4.35 14.44 0.26
CA TRP A 86 3.78 13.15 0.65
C TRP A 86 2.27 13.10 0.41
N VAL A 87 1.55 14.18 0.69
CA VAL A 87 0.11 14.31 0.36
C VAL A 87 -0.09 14.22 -1.15
N HIS A 88 0.74 14.90 -1.93
CA HIS A 88 0.68 14.86 -3.39
C HIS A 88 0.95 13.45 -3.93
N LEU A 89 1.99 12.76 -3.43
CA LEU A 89 2.26 11.37 -3.83
C LEU A 89 1.10 10.45 -3.50
N ALA A 90 0.54 10.55 -2.30
CA ALA A 90 -0.60 9.71 -1.89
C ALA A 90 -1.81 9.91 -2.81
N ASN A 91 -2.15 11.17 -3.12
CA ASN A 91 -3.27 11.49 -4.02
C ASN A 91 -3.02 11.00 -5.45
N GLU A 92 -1.82 11.21 -5.98
CA GLU A 92 -1.43 10.73 -7.31
C GLU A 92 -1.50 9.20 -7.37
N PHE A 93 -0.97 8.53 -6.34
CA PHE A 93 -0.98 7.07 -6.28
C PHE A 93 -2.40 6.52 -6.26
N ILE A 94 -3.28 7.04 -5.41
CA ILE A 94 -4.68 6.61 -5.34
C ILE A 94 -5.37 6.82 -6.69
N HIS A 95 -5.17 7.97 -7.32
CA HIS A 95 -5.75 8.26 -8.63
C HIS A 95 -5.30 7.26 -9.70
N VAL A 96 -3.99 7.00 -9.79
CA VAL A 96 -3.44 6.04 -10.76
C VAL A 96 -3.91 4.62 -10.43
N PHE A 97 -3.85 4.22 -9.15
CA PHE A 97 -4.28 2.90 -8.68
C PHE A 97 -5.74 2.61 -9.04
N ASP A 98 -6.63 3.58 -8.85
CA ASP A 98 -8.06 3.45 -9.18
C ASP A 98 -8.31 3.33 -10.70
N SER A 99 -7.48 3.94 -11.53
CA SER A 99 -7.63 3.96 -12.99
C SER A 99 -7.14 2.70 -13.71
N ILE A 100 -6.32 1.85 -13.06
CA ILE A 100 -5.72 0.67 -13.70
C ILE A 100 -6.80 -0.36 -14.03
N ASP A 101 -6.86 -0.79 -15.29
CA ASP A 101 -7.74 -1.87 -15.73
C ASP A 101 -7.01 -3.22 -15.71
N LEU A 102 -7.50 -4.14 -14.89
CA LEU A 102 -7.05 -5.53 -14.82
C LEU A 102 -8.11 -6.52 -15.32
N SER A 103 -9.23 -6.07 -15.87
CA SER A 103 -10.35 -6.94 -16.24
C SER A 103 -9.96 -7.98 -17.27
N GLU A 104 -9.21 -7.60 -18.30
CA GLU A 104 -8.72 -8.56 -19.31
C GLU A 104 -7.75 -9.59 -18.72
N LYS A 105 -6.78 -9.15 -17.90
CA LYS A 105 -5.78 -10.04 -17.28
C LYS A 105 -6.36 -10.96 -16.24
N THR A 106 -7.48 -10.60 -15.64
CA THR A 106 -8.12 -11.37 -14.56
C THR A 106 -9.34 -12.14 -15.03
N LYS A 107 -9.87 -11.82 -16.22
CA LYS A 107 -11.18 -12.29 -16.73
C LYS A 107 -12.33 -11.91 -15.77
N ARG A 108 -12.22 -10.77 -15.08
CA ARG A 108 -13.19 -10.29 -14.09
C ARG A 108 -13.54 -8.84 -14.34
N ALA A 109 -14.79 -8.55 -14.65
CA ALA A 109 -15.27 -7.17 -14.81
C ALA A 109 -15.09 -6.30 -13.55
N SER A 110 -15.16 -6.92 -12.35
CA SER A 110 -14.92 -6.24 -11.08
C SER A 110 -13.48 -5.70 -10.92
N SER A 111 -12.53 -6.25 -11.67
CA SER A 111 -11.13 -5.80 -11.66
C SER A 111 -10.86 -4.65 -12.63
N LYS A 112 -11.88 -4.09 -13.31
CA LYS A 112 -11.73 -2.98 -14.25
C LYS A 112 -11.14 -1.75 -13.56
N GLN A 113 -11.68 -1.40 -12.40
CA GLN A 113 -11.22 -0.26 -11.61
C GLN A 113 -11.53 -0.46 -10.12
N THR A 114 -10.83 0.26 -9.27
CA THR A 114 -11.17 0.45 -7.85
C THR A 114 -11.74 1.86 -7.64
N ASN A 115 -12.23 2.14 -6.44
CA ASN A 115 -12.71 3.46 -6.03
C ASN A 115 -12.23 3.77 -4.61
N LEU A 116 -10.91 3.78 -4.43
CA LEU A 116 -10.33 4.15 -3.12
C LEU A 116 -10.62 5.62 -2.82
N LYS A 117 -10.65 6.48 -3.83
CA LYS A 117 -11.03 7.88 -3.66
C LYS A 117 -12.42 8.06 -3.03
N GLY A 118 -13.37 7.18 -3.37
CA GLY A 118 -14.71 7.14 -2.78
C GLY A 118 -14.82 6.29 -1.52
N SER A 119 -13.72 5.75 -1.01
CA SER A 119 -13.66 4.93 0.19
C SER A 119 -13.10 5.72 1.36
N GLN A 120 -13.42 5.30 2.57
CA GLN A 120 -12.74 5.78 3.78
C GLN A 120 -11.32 5.24 3.80
N TYR A 121 -10.31 6.08 4.01
CA TYR A 121 -8.93 5.64 4.18
C TYR A 121 -8.12 6.60 5.04
N ILE A 122 -6.99 6.10 5.52
CA ILE A 122 -5.97 6.84 6.25
C ILE A 122 -4.66 6.67 5.53
N VAL A 123 -3.89 7.75 5.43
CA VAL A 123 -2.51 7.76 4.95
C VAL A 123 -1.60 8.19 6.09
N ALA A 124 -0.59 7.40 6.37
CA ALA A 124 0.41 7.71 7.38
C ALA A 124 1.83 7.56 6.82
N LEU A 125 2.70 8.49 7.18
CA LEU A 125 4.13 8.45 6.86
C LEU A 125 4.87 7.74 7.98
N HIS A 126 5.57 6.67 7.66
CA HIS A 126 6.34 5.85 8.57
C HIS A 126 7.83 6.15 8.47
N ARG A 127 8.50 6.18 9.65
CA ARG A 127 9.95 6.45 9.80
C ARG A 127 10.70 5.29 10.45
N ASP A 128 10.02 4.19 10.76
CA ASP A 128 10.51 3.10 11.59
C ASP A 128 11.03 1.87 10.81
N SER A 129 11.22 2.01 9.49
CA SER A 129 11.80 0.94 8.70
C SER A 129 13.24 0.62 9.15
N LYS A 130 13.65 -0.64 9.10
CA LYS A 130 15.04 -1.06 9.39
C LYS A 130 16.06 -0.35 8.48
N SER A 131 15.66 -0.04 7.27
CA SER A 131 16.44 0.72 6.29
C SER A 131 16.36 2.24 6.47
N ARG A 132 15.56 2.74 7.42
CA ARG A 132 15.26 4.17 7.64
C ARG A 132 14.63 4.87 6.43
N ILE A 133 14.21 4.14 5.41
CA ILE A 133 13.53 4.70 4.25
C ILE A 133 12.12 5.10 4.64
N LEU A 134 11.77 6.36 4.38
CA LEU A 134 10.42 6.88 4.58
C LEU A 134 9.44 6.19 3.62
N HIS A 135 8.27 5.83 4.13
CA HIS A 135 7.26 5.16 3.32
C HIS A 135 5.85 5.48 3.81
N LEU A 136 4.91 5.51 2.87
CA LEU A 136 3.50 5.70 3.18
C LEU A 136 2.81 4.36 3.41
N HIS A 137 1.98 4.31 4.44
CA HIS A 137 0.94 3.31 4.59
C HIS A 137 -0.42 3.93 4.27
N ILE A 138 -1.20 3.23 3.44
CA ILE A 138 -2.61 3.58 3.18
C ILE A 138 -3.44 2.39 3.65
N ASP A 139 -4.29 2.60 4.65
CA ASP A 139 -5.28 1.63 5.10
C ASP A 139 -6.67 2.11 4.67
N ALA A 140 -7.27 1.44 3.68
CA ALA A 140 -8.51 1.83 3.05
C ALA A 140 -9.63 0.83 3.31
N ASN A 141 -10.84 1.36 3.53
CA ASN A 141 -12.05 0.55 3.58
C ASN A 141 -12.24 -0.16 2.22
N ARG A 142 -12.44 -1.47 2.26
CA ARG A 142 -12.65 -2.27 1.06
C ARG A 142 -14.01 -2.00 0.39
N VAL A 143 -14.93 -1.35 1.08
CA VAL A 143 -16.23 -0.94 0.55
C VAL A 143 -16.25 0.58 0.48
N ASP A 144 -16.60 1.12 -0.69
CA ASP A 144 -16.75 2.57 -0.87
C ASP A 144 -18.09 3.06 -0.29
N MET A 145 -18.28 4.38 -0.32
CA MET A 145 -19.48 5.02 0.25
C MET A 145 -20.77 4.72 -0.52
N ASP A 146 -20.69 4.15 -1.73
CA ASP A 146 -21.82 3.71 -2.55
C ASP A 146 -22.13 2.21 -2.37
N GLY A 147 -21.38 1.53 -1.51
CA GLY A 147 -21.51 0.10 -1.23
C GLY A 147 -20.97 -0.79 -2.36
N LYS A 148 -19.98 -0.30 -3.09
CA LYS A 148 -19.25 -1.09 -4.09
C LYS A 148 -17.98 -1.66 -3.45
N ILE A 149 -17.71 -2.95 -3.71
CA ILE A 149 -16.48 -3.59 -3.22
C ILE A 149 -15.33 -3.24 -4.16
N ASN A 150 -14.23 -2.74 -3.59
CA ASN A 150 -12.94 -2.68 -4.27
C ASN A 150 -12.40 -4.10 -4.43
N ASP A 151 -12.27 -4.57 -5.68
CA ASP A 151 -11.83 -5.92 -5.98
C ASP A 151 -10.37 -6.11 -5.53
N SER A 152 -10.15 -7.15 -4.73
CA SER A 152 -8.83 -7.49 -4.20
C SER A 152 -8.05 -8.48 -5.07
N HIS A 153 -8.64 -8.97 -6.15
CA HIS A 153 -7.95 -9.92 -7.02
C HIS A 153 -6.78 -9.23 -7.73
N LYS A 154 -5.59 -9.81 -7.58
CA LYS A 154 -4.32 -9.25 -8.08
C LYS A 154 -4.05 -7.79 -7.63
N ILE A 155 -4.52 -7.42 -6.45
CA ILE A 155 -4.36 -6.05 -5.93
C ILE A 155 -2.89 -5.64 -5.78
N GLY A 156 -2.00 -6.58 -5.44
CA GLY A 156 -0.55 -6.35 -5.42
C GLY A 156 0.00 -5.99 -6.81
N LYS A 157 -0.50 -6.65 -7.88
CA LYS A 157 -0.11 -6.29 -9.25
C LYS A 157 -0.59 -4.89 -9.63
N ARG A 158 -1.79 -4.50 -9.19
CA ARG A 158 -2.30 -3.13 -9.37
C ARG A 158 -1.38 -2.10 -8.73
N ALA A 159 -0.90 -2.36 -7.51
CA ALA A 159 0.04 -1.47 -6.82
C ALA A 159 1.37 -1.32 -7.56
N VAL A 160 1.94 -2.42 -8.03
CA VAL A 160 3.20 -2.39 -8.83
C VAL A 160 2.99 -1.61 -10.13
N MET A 161 1.88 -1.81 -10.83
CA MET A 161 1.59 -1.07 -12.06
C MET A 161 1.39 0.43 -11.78
N ALA A 162 0.71 0.79 -10.67
CA ALA A 162 0.58 2.20 -10.27
C ALA A 162 1.95 2.83 -10.01
N ALA A 163 2.81 2.14 -9.26
CA ALA A 163 4.18 2.59 -9.00
C ALA A 163 4.97 2.80 -10.30
N ASN A 164 4.91 1.86 -11.22
CA ASN A 164 5.64 1.95 -12.50
C ASN A 164 5.16 3.13 -13.37
N ILE A 165 3.85 3.38 -13.43
CA ILE A 165 3.29 4.53 -14.15
C ILE A 165 3.78 5.85 -13.56
N ILE A 166 3.83 5.96 -12.23
CA ILE A 166 4.31 7.16 -11.55
C ILE A 166 5.82 7.31 -11.73
N ASN A 167 6.59 6.21 -11.61
CA ASN A 167 8.03 6.21 -11.85
C ASN A 167 8.37 6.72 -13.25
N GLU A 168 7.65 6.26 -14.27
CA GLU A 168 7.82 6.71 -15.65
C GLU A 168 7.54 8.21 -15.79
N ARG A 169 6.43 8.72 -15.22
CA ARG A 169 6.07 10.14 -15.27
C ARG A 169 7.09 11.05 -14.56
N ARG A 170 7.70 10.55 -13.50
CA ARG A 170 8.65 11.31 -12.68
C ARG A 170 10.11 11.07 -13.07
N GLY A 171 10.38 10.20 -14.04
CA GLY A 171 11.74 9.81 -14.44
C GLY A 171 12.47 9.00 -13.36
N TRP A 172 11.74 8.28 -12.51
CA TRP A 172 12.28 7.44 -11.45
C TRP A 172 12.58 6.02 -11.92
N VAL A 173 13.46 5.33 -11.20
CA VAL A 173 13.82 3.93 -11.50
C VAL A 173 12.59 3.02 -11.38
N GLN A 174 12.43 2.12 -12.34
CA GLN A 174 11.32 1.17 -12.33
C GLN A 174 11.43 0.15 -11.19
N SER A 175 10.29 -0.24 -10.61
CA SER A 175 10.26 -1.16 -9.46
C SER A 175 10.83 -2.55 -9.79
N GLU A 176 10.75 -2.99 -11.05
CA GLU A 176 11.34 -4.25 -11.50
C GLU A 176 12.86 -4.18 -11.54
N GLU A 177 13.43 -3.05 -11.97
CA GLU A 177 14.87 -2.82 -12.00
C GLU A 177 15.45 -2.80 -10.59
N ILE A 178 14.80 -2.12 -9.65
CA ILE A 178 15.17 -2.14 -8.22
C ILE A 178 15.19 -3.59 -7.71
N GLY A 179 14.17 -4.39 -8.05
CA GLY A 179 14.10 -5.79 -7.66
C GLY A 179 15.19 -6.67 -8.28
N ILE A 180 15.64 -6.36 -9.50
CA ILE A 180 16.75 -7.05 -10.17
C ILE A 180 18.07 -6.69 -9.51
N GLN A 181 18.34 -5.42 -9.29
CA GLN A 181 19.55 -4.93 -8.60
C GLN A 181 19.70 -5.55 -7.22
N HIS A 182 18.64 -5.56 -6.40
CA HIS A 182 18.67 -6.15 -5.08
C HIS A 182 18.94 -7.65 -5.08
N ARG A 183 18.36 -8.41 -6.03
CA ARG A 183 18.69 -9.84 -6.19
C ARG A 183 20.14 -10.06 -6.60
N GLN A 184 20.67 -9.21 -7.47
CA GLN A 184 22.07 -9.28 -7.90
C GLN A 184 23.04 -9.03 -6.74
N GLU A 185 22.76 -8.02 -5.91
CA GLU A 185 23.54 -7.71 -4.72
C GLU A 185 23.55 -8.87 -3.71
N ILE A 186 22.37 -9.47 -3.42
CA ILE A 186 22.27 -10.63 -2.56
C ILE A 186 23.06 -11.81 -3.13
N THR A 187 22.94 -12.07 -4.43
CA THR A 187 23.68 -13.15 -5.10
C THR A 187 25.19 -12.92 -5.00
N ASN A 188 25.66 -11.70 -5.29
CA ASN A 188 27.06 -11.34 -5.18
C ASN A 188 27.60 -11.50 -3.75
N TYR A 189 26.79 -11.08 -2.75
CA TYR A 189 27.13 -11.24 -1.35
C TYR A 189 27.26 -12.72 -0.94
N CYS A 190 26.28 -13.55 -1.32
CA CYS A 190 26.32 -14.99 -1.07
C CYS A 190 27.55 -15.66 -1.75
N MET A 191 27.84 -15.30 -2.99
CA MET A 191 29.01 -15.82 -3.71
C MET A 191 30.33 -15.40 -3.06
N LYS A 192 30.40 -14.19 -2.49
CA LYS A 192 31.57 -13.74 -1.73
C LYS A 192 31.79 -14.60 -0.49
N ILE A 193 30.73 -14.84 0.30
CA ILE A 193 30.80 -15.69 1.49
C ILE A 193 31.25 -17.11 1.14
N LEU A 194 30.67 -17.71 0.10
CA LEU A 194 31.04 -19.06 -0.33
C LEU A 194 32.54 -19.14 -0.71
N ARG A 195 33.05 -18.16 -1.45
CA ARG A 195 34.48 -18.09 -1.80
C ARG A 195 35.39 -17.92 -0.58
N GLU A 196 34.93 -17.22 0.45
CA GLU A 196 35.67 -17.10 1.70
C GLU A 196 35.66 -18.41 2.48
N MET A 197 34.55 -19.12 2.56
CA MET A 197 34.43 -20.43 3.19
C MET A 197 35.30 -21.49 2.51
N ASP A 198 35.33 -21.52 1.17
CA ASP A 198 36.20 -22.45 0.42
C ASP A 198 37.69 -22.25 0.71
N LYS A 199 38.14 -21.02 1.03
CA LYS A 199 39.52 -20.73 1.41
C LYS A 199 39.89 -21.33 2.79
N PHE A 200 38.91 -21.49 3.69
CA PHE A 200 39.12 -22.05 5.02
C PHE A 200 39.03 -23.60 5.06
N SER A 201 38.45 -24.22 4.01
CA SER A 201 38.33 -25.69 3.94
C SER A 201 39.60 -26.42 3.50
N TRP A 202 40.65 -25.68 3.11
CA TRP A 202 41.93 -26.23 2.62
C TRP A 202 43.09 -25.95 3.56
N GLN A 203 42.85 -25.58 4.82
CA GLN A 203 43.83 -25.52 5.92
C GLN A 203 43.53 -26.60 6.95
#